data_c9377b875f1f369a5365793f46c84a96
#
_entry.id   c9377b875f1f369a5365793f46c84a96
#
_cell.length_a   1.000
_cell.length_b   1.000
_cell.length_c   1.000
_cell.angle_alpha   90.00
_cell.angle_beta   90.00
_cell.angle_gamma   90.00
#
_symmetry.space_group_name_H-M   'P 1'
#
loop_
_entity.id
_entity.type
_entity.pdbx_description
1 polymer ?
#
loop_
_entity_poly.entity_id
_entity_poly.type
_entity_poly.pdbx_seq_one_letter_code
_entity_poly.pdbx_strand_id
1 'polypeptide(L)'
;MSRGGRGLAPCLGLALLALAACGRKGPPVAPELRAPQRVADLDATVRDTAIELSWTPPHRREDRTPIRDLSVTTRIFRLEDSGAGEPKTAILARGVIAGYTEIASLRGDDPTPAVARGSHLVFTDRQALELRRRYTYVVVVGDSQGRIGPPSPRASVRYVPAGEPPADLVAEAGDREARLTWLPPPRLIDGSTPTVLFTYEVLRAPSADAELKPITPVPIGELVMTDRGLDNDHTYYYAVRAVQVASNTVVYSAPSPRIAVTPRDVTPPSPPANLVAIPSAATVRLSWSPSPERDVDTYIVYRATAGGAFERVGSTRASITTFIDRNVPAGTYRYVVTAQDAGARPNESERSNEVTVTVP
;
A
#
# COMPACT_ATOMS: atom_id res chain seq x y z
N MET A 1 -79.68 49.27 39.49
CA MET A 1 -79.03 50.62 39.41
C MET A 1 -77.60 50.44 38.98
N SER A 2 -77.31 50.96 37.82
CA SER A 2 -76.21 51.78 37.38
C SER A 2 -74.99 51.09 36.91
N ARG A 3 -74.86 51.03 35.59
CA ARG A 3 -73.87 51.65 34.68
C ARG A 3 -72.41 51.32 35.00
N GLY A 4 -71.61 50.82 34.15
CA GLY A 4 -71.36 51.07 32.73
C GLY A 4 -69.91 51.44 32.60
N GLY A 5 -69.21 50.91 31.62
CA GLY A 5 -67.81 51.35 31.34
C GLY A 5 -67.05 50.39 30.41
N ARG A 6 -67.22 50.65 29.13
CA ARG A 6 -66.39 50.08 28.05
C ARG A 6 -65.00 50.75 28.08
N GLY A 7 -63.93 49.93 28.03
CA GLY A 7 -62.59 50.41 27.76
C GLY A 7 -61.94 49.56 26.64
N LEU A 8 -61.92 50.17 25.46
CA LEU A 8 -61.14 49.72 24.33
C LEU A 8 -59.63 49.78 24.69
N ALA A 9 -58.90 48.69 24.55
CA ALA A 9 -57.46 48.72 24.51
C ALA A 9 -56.98 48.69 23.05
N PRO A 10 -55.96 49.44 22.66
CA PRO A 10 -55.52 49.51 21.29
C PRO A 10 -54.50 48.34 21.00
N CYS A 11 -54.87 47.57 20.05
CA CYS A 11 -53.89 46.70 19.29
C CYS A 11 -53.10 47.60 18.33
N LEU A 12 -51.94 48.10 18.75
CA LEU A 12 -51.01 48.76 17.85
C LEU A 12 -49.60 48.63 18.45
N GLY A 13 -48.74 47.80 17.90
CA GLY A 13 -47.37 47.74 18.36
C GLY A 13 -46.57 46.44 18.05
N LEU A 14 -46.88 45.72 16.96
CA LEU A 14 -46.06 44.59 16.60
C LEU A 14 -45.94 44.42 15.07
N ALA A 15 -45.52 45.45 14.38
CA ALA A 15 -45.32 45.40 12.93
C ALA A 15 -44.26 46.42 12.47
N LEU A 16 -43.04 46.38 13.09
CA LEU A 16 -41.92 47.21 12.61
C LEU A 16 -40.56 46.73 13.13
N LEU A 17 -40.27 45.43 12.99
CA LEU A 17 -38.92 44.88 13.28
C LEU A 17 -38.46 43.82 12.25
N ALA A 18 -38.93 43.91 11.02
CA ALA A 18 -38.58 42.94 9.96
C ALA A 18 -37.83 43.56 8.76
N LEU A 19 -37.18 44.70 8.91
CA LEU A 19 -36.51 45.39 7.79
C LEU A 19 -35.09 45.87 8.09
N ALA A 20 -34.34 45.18 8.94
CA ALA A 20 -32.94 45.50 9.18
C ALA A 20 -31.99 44.29 8.90
N ALA A 21 -32.39 43.35 8.05
CA ALA A 21 -31.49 42.31 7.51
C ALA A 21 -31.00 42.69 6.10
N CYS A 22 -30.67 43.97 5.88
CA CYS A 22 -29.79 44.32 4.76
C CYS A 22 -28.38 43.78 5.10
N GLY A 23 -28.07 42.57 4.63
CA GLY A 23 -26.71 42.05 4.69
C GLY A 23 -25.75 43.10 4.14
N ARG A 24 -24.90 43.67 4.99
CA ARG A 24 -23.81 44.54 4.54
C ARG A 24 -22.97 43.70 3.58
N LYS A 25 -23.02 44.00 2.28
CA LYS A 25 -22.04 43.50 1.34
C LYS A 25 -20.68 43.92 1.88
N GLY A 26 -19.85 42.93 2.19
CA GLY A 26 -18.46 43.21 2.57
C GLY A 26 -17.76 44.04 1.49
N PRO A 27 -16.63 44.66 1.80
CA PRO A 27 -15.89 45.45 0.82
C PRO A 27 -15.58 44.56 -0.43
N PRO A 28 -15.57 45.16 -1.63
CA PRO A 28 -15.25 44.42 -2.84
C PRO A 28 -13.93 43.70 -2.69
N VAL A 29 -13.91 42.39 -2.88
CA VAL A 29 -12.68 41.59 -2.89
C VAL A 29 -12.01 41.77 -4.25
N ALA A 30 -10.74 42.14 -4.24
CA ALA A 30 -9.96 42.32 -5.46
C ALA A 30 -9.98 41.02 -6.30
N PRO A 31 -10.13 41.09 -7.63
CA PRO A 31 -10.24 39.92 -8.49
C PRO A 31 -9.12 38.90 -8.31
N GLU A 32 -7.91 39.35 -8.04
CA GLU A 32 -6.71 38.53 -7.81
C GLU A 32 -6.87 37.61 -6.59
N LEU A 33 -7.54 38.11 -5.53
CA LEU A 33 -7.81 37.31 -4.32
C LEU A 33 -8.86 36.22 -4.53
N ARG A 34 -9.59 36.27 -5.65
CA ARG A 34 -10.54 35.20 -6.04
C ARG A 34 -9.93 34.15 -6.94
N ALA A 35 -8.68 34.29 -7.36
CA ALA A 35 -7.96 33.28 -8.13
C ALA A 35 -7.69 32.04 -7.27
N PRO A 36 -7.52 30.84 -7.87
CA PRO A 36 -7.05 29.67 -7.17
C PRO A 36 -5.71 29.93 -6.47
N GLN A 37 -5.48 29.31 -5.31
CA GLN A 37 -4.18 29.33 -4.68
C GLN A 37 -3.14 28.63 -5.57
N ARG A 38 -1.88 29.01 -5.40
CA ARG A 38 -0.79 28.33 -6.09
C ARG A 38 -0.65 26.88 -5.61
N VAL A 39 -0.24 26.00 -6.49
CA VAL A 39 0.30 24.67 -6.11
C VAL A 39 1.55 24.92 -5.28
N ALA A 40 1.64 24.31 -4.09
CA ALA A 40 2.73 24.59 -3.15
C ALA A 40 3.81 23.51 -3.13
N ASP A 41 3.48 22.29 -3.54
CA ASP A 41 4.22 21.05 -3.37
C ASP A 41 4.56 20.36 -4.71
N LEU A 42 4.74 21.14 -5.77
CA LEU A 42 5.18 20.58 -7.05
C LEU A 42 6.54 19.91 -6.90
N ASP A 43 6.58 18.61 -7.20
CA ASP A 43 7.80 17.81 -7.26
C ASP A 43 8.01 17.23 -8.66
N ALA A 44 9.28 16.93 -8.99
CA ALA A 44 9.68 16.33 -10.26
C ALA A 44 10.72 15.25 -10.02
N THR A 45 10.50 14.06 -10.56
CA THR A 45 11.43 12.92 -10.47
C THR A 45 11.63 12.27 -11.83
N VAL A 46 12.82 11.70 -12.05
CA VAL A 46 13.07 10.88 -13.25
C VAL A 46 12.62 9.45 -12.98
N ARG A 47 11.75 8.93 -13.87
CA ARG A 47 11.29 7.55 -13.81
C ARG A 47 11.48 6.88 -15.17
N ASP A 48 12.41 5.94 -15.20
CA ASP A 48 12.78 5.25 -16.43
C ASP A 48 13.14 6.27 -17.55
N THR A 49 12.34 6.34 -18.58
CA THR A 49 12.51 7.21 -19.75
C THR A 49 11.68 8.49 -19.69
N ALA A 50 11.14 8.86 -18.53
CA ALA A 50 10.21 9.97 -18.36
C ALA A 50 10.55 10.84 -17.16
N ILE A 51 9.96 12.03 -17.11
CA ILE A 51 9.92 12.87 -15.90
C ILE A 51 8.48 12.83 -15.37
N GLU A 52 8.34 12.38 -14.13
CA GLU A 52 7.08 12.35 -13.42
C GLU A 52 6.96 13.59 -12.53
N LEU A 53 5.87 14.33 -12.70
CA LEU A 53 5.50 15.47 -11.86
C LEU A 53 4.41 15.04 -10.91
N SER A 54 4.48 15.47 -9.66
CA SER A 54 3.41 15.25 -8.69
C SER A 54 3.10 16.53 -7.93
N TRP A 55 1.82 16.78 -7.64
CA TRP A 55 1.36 17.93 -6.85
C TRP A 55 -0.02 17.70 -6.27
N THR A 56 -0.33 18.45 -5.21
CA THR A 56 -1.69 18.53 -4.66
C THR A 56 -2.47 19.66 -5.34
N PRO A 57 -3.61 19.40 -6.00
CA PRO A 57 -4.44 20.45 -6.56
C PRO A 57 -4.95 21.40 -5.48
N PRO A 58 -4.94 22.73 -5.71
CA PRO A 58 -5.48 23.65 -4.74
C PRO A 58 -7.00 23.54 -4.65
N HIS A 59 -7.54 23.49 -3.44
CA HIS A 59 -8.97 23.47 -3.16
C HIS A 59 -9.47 24.77 -2.54
N ARG A 60 -8.62 25.78 -2.47
CA ARG A 60 -8.95 27.13 -1.98
C ARG A 60 -8.47 28.22 -2.93
N ARG A 61 -9.10 29.36 -2.82
CA ARG A 61 -8.71 30.60 -3.48
C ARG A 61 -7.73 31.38 -2.60
N GLU A 62 -7.11 32.42 -3.14
CA GLU A 62 -6.20 33.31 -2.38
C GLU A 62 -6.91 33.98 -1.19
N ASP A 63 -8.22 34.29 -1.29
CA ASP A 63 -9.06 34.77 -0.18
C ASP A 63 -9.47 33.67 0.81
N ARG A 64 -8.91 32.44 0.68
CA ARG A 64 -9.18 31.24 1.48
C ARG A 64 -10.59 30.66 1.33
N THR A 65 -11.41 31.17 0.45
CA THR A 65 -12.71 30.58 0.14
C THR A 65 -12.52 29.24 -0.60
N PRO A 66 -13.39 28.23 -0.37
CA PRO A 66 -13.25 26.94 -1.03
C PRO A 66 -13.54 27.04 -2.54
N ILE A 67 -12.79 26.33 -3.35
CA ILE A 67 -13.10 26.09 -4.76
C ILE A 67 -14.14 24.97 -4.79
N ARG A 68 -15.36 25.29 -5.23
CA ARG A 68 -16.47 24.34 -5.36
C ARG A 68 -16.68 23.89 -6.80
N ASP A 69 -16.05 24.58 -7.73
CA ASP A 69 -16.17 24.36 -9.16
C ASP A 69 -15.05 23.42 -9.62
N LEU A 70 -15.42 22.29 -10.20
CA LEU A 70 -14.47 21.32 -10.78
C LEU A 70 -13.93 21.76 -12.15
N SER A 71 -14.44 22.85 -12.73
CA SER A 71 -13.97 23.37 -14.00
C SER A 71 -12.69 24.21 -13.89
N VAL A 72 -11.83 23.90 -12.92
CA VAL A 72 -10.47 24.43 -12.84
C VAL A 72 -9.60 23.84 -13.96
N THR A 73 -8.70 24.66 -14.49
CA THR A 73 -7.72 24.21 -15.50
C THR A 73 -6.34 24.28 -14.90
N THR A 74 -5.60 23.17 -14.95
CA THR A 74 -4.20 23.10 -14.53
C THR A 74 -3.32 23.10 -15.78
N ARG A 75 -2.44 24.09 -15.91
CA ARG A 75 -1.50 24.21 -17.03
C ARG A 75 -0.09 23.93 -16.56
N ILE A 76 0.63 23.11 -17.30
CA ILE A 76 1.99 22.68 -17.00
C ILE A 76 2.93 23.33 -17.97
N PHE A 77 3.92 24.05 -17.43
CA PHE A 77 4.95 24.75 -18.22
C PHE A 77 6.31 24.12 -17.95
N ARG A 78 7.10 23.98 -19.01
CA ARG A 78 8.45 23.42 -18.99
C ARG A 78 9.47 24.38 -19.59
N LEU A 79 10.61 24.54 -18.90
CA LEU A 79 11.81 25.16 -19.42
C LEU A 79 12.89 24.09 -19.54
N GLU A 80 13.58 24.06 -20.68
CA GLU A 80 14.75 23.23 -20.90
C GLU A 80 15.98 24.13 -20.99
N ASP A 81 17.07 23.73 -20.31
CA ASP A 81 18.35 24.42 -20.38
C ASP A 81 19.54 23.47 -20.12
N SER A 82 20.76 24.00 -20.22
CA SER A 82 22.00 23.24 -20.00
C SER A 82 22.26 22.90 -18.52
N GLY A 83 21.51 23.50 -17.58
CA GLY A 83 21.75 23.39 -16.16
C GLY A 83 22.86 24.28 -15.62
N ALA A 84 23.33 25.27 -16.42
CA ALA A 84 24.26 26.29 -15.95
C ALA A 84 23.50 27.40 -15.21
N GLY A 85 23.91 27.66 -13.96
CA GLY A 85 23.27 28.68 -13.11
C GLY A 85 21.85 28.33 -12.67
N GLU A 86 21.15 29.33 -12.12
CA GLU A 86 19.76 29.17 -11.68
C GLU A 86 18.80 29.14 -12.88
N PRO A 87 17.72 28.32 -12.82
CA PRO A 87 16.69 28.34 -13.84
C PRO A 87 16.03 29.71 -13.93
N LYS A 88 15.58 30.08 -15.12
CA LYS A 88 14.88 31.35 -15.35
C LYS A 88 13.67 31.46 -14.43
N THR A 89 13.46 32.64 -13.84
CA THR A 89 12.33 32.93 -12.97
C THR A 89 11.01 32.78 -13.73
N ALA A 90 10.02 32.11 -13.16
CA ALA A 90 8.72 31.91 -13.74
C ALA A 90 7.82 33.15 -13.47
N ILE A 91 7.75 34.07 -14.41
CA ILE A 91 6.91 35.25 -14.34
C ILE A 91 5.70 35.05 -15.25
N LEU A 92 4.51 34.92 -14.64
CA LEU A 92 3.26 34.78 -15.36
C LEU A 92 2.79 36.16 -15.85
N ALA A 93 2.61 36.28 -17.16
CA ALA A 93 2.06 37.47 -17.78
C ALA A 93 1.06 37.07 -18.87
N ARG A 94 -0.15 37.58 -18.81
CA ARG A 94 -1.22 37.31 -19.80
C ARG A 94 -1.43 35.81 -20.07
N GLY A 95 -1.32 34.98 -19.03
CA GLY A 95 -1.53 33.54 -19.13
C GLY A 95 -0.36 32.74 -19.69
N VAL A 96 0.81 33.35 -19.96
CA VAL A 96 2.03 32.67 -20.40
C VAL A 96 3.18 32.93 -19.45
N ILE A 97 4.15 32.01 -19.39
CA ILE A 97 5.38 32.19 -18.60
C ILE A 97 6.53 32.39 -19.59
N ALA A 98 7.16 33.55 -19.50
CA ALA A 98 8.22 33.94 -20.44
C ALA A 98 9.41 32.99 -20.43
N GLY A 99 9.68 32.35 -21.54
CA GLY A 99 10.78 31.39 -21.74
C GLY A 99 10.43 29.97 -21.32
N TYR A 100 9.18 29.68 -20.91
CA TYR A 100 8.67 28.36 -20.68
C TYR A 100 7.68 27.98 -21.79
N THR A 101 7.64 26.71 -22.13
CA THR A 101 6.68 26.14 -23.07
C THR A 101 5.57 25.44 -22.31
N GLU A 102 4.33 25.70 -22.64
CA GLU A 102 3.19 24.92 -22.14
C GLU A 102 3.21 23.53 -22.79
N ILE A 103 3.25 22.49 -21.97
CA ILE A 103 3.31 21.10 -22.42
C ILE A 103 2.02 20.34 -22.19
N ALA A 104 1.17 20.82 -21.29
CA ALA A 104 -0.13 20.22 -21.03
C ALA A 104 -1.11 21.22 -20.39
N SER A 105 -2.40 20.99 -20.66
CA SER A 105 -3.52 21.68 -20.05
C SER A 105 -4.54 20.63 -19.60
N LEU A 106 -4.74 20.50 -18.31
CA LEU A 106 -5.57 19.48 -17.67
C LEU A 106 -6.84 20.12 -17.14
N ARG A 107 -7.97 19.47 -17.31
CA ARG A 107 -9.25 19.91 -16.73
C ARG A 107 -9.44 19.25 -15.36
N GLY A 108 -10.01 19.97 -14.40
CA GLY A 108 -10.20 19.44 -13.06
C GLY A 108 -11.29 18.33 -12.97
N ASP A 109 -12.24 18.33 -13.90
CA ASP A 109 -13.25 17.30 -14.04
C ASP A 109 -12.76 16.05 -14.81
N ASP A 110 -11.73 16.22 -15.65
CA ASP A 110 -11.03 15.16 -16.37
C ASP A 110 -9.54 15.53 -16.48
N PRO A 111 -8.71 15.12 -15.52
CA PRO A 111 -7.31 15.49 -15.48
C PRO A 111 -6.44 14.72 -16.49
N THR A 112 -7.01 13.92 -17.38
CA THR A 112 -6.26 13.17 -18.40
C THR A 112 -5.35 14.12 -19.21
N PRO A 113 -4.04 13.78 -19.44
CA PRO A 113 -3.39 12.48 -19.17
C PRO A 113 -2.76 12.33 -17.76
N ALA A 114 -2.99 13.25 -16.82
CA ALA A 114 -2.56 13.03 -15.44
C ALA A 114 -3.47 12.01 -14.74
N VAL A 115 -2.92 11.33 -13.74
CA VAL A 115 -3.60 10.29 -12.95
C VAL A 115 -3.67 10.72 -11.49
N ALA A 116 -4.80 10.51 -10.85
CA ALA A 116 -4.93 10.74 -9.40
C ALA A 116 -4.31 9.59 -8.61
N ARG A 117 -3.40 9.92 -7.68
CA ARG A 117 -2.82 9.00 -6.69
C ARG A 117 -3.02 9.56 -5.30
N GLY A 118 -4.04 9.09 -4.60
CA GLY A 118 -4.45 9.67 -3.33
C GLY A 118 -4.89 11.12 -3.49
N SER A 119 -4.26 12.05 -2.77
CA SER A 119 -4.51 13.49 -2.87
C SER A 119 -3.71 14.21 -3.95
N HIS A 120 -2.80 13.50 -4.64
CA HIS A 120 -1.92 14.08 -5.65
C HIS A 120 -2.41 13.78 -7.07
N LEU A 121 -2.16 14.72 -7.97
CA LEU A 121 -2.15 14.46 -9.40
C LEU A 121 -0.73 14.14 -9.84
N VAL A 122 -0.61 13.16 -10.71
CA VAL A 122 0.67 12.71 -11.28
C VAL A 122 0.59 12.84 -12.79
N PHE A 123 1.50 13.63 -13.36
CA PHE A 123 1.65 13.81 -14.79
C PHE A 123 3.00 13.27 -15.25
N THR A 124 3.02 12.55 -16.38
CA THR A 124 4.23 11.96 -16.93
C THR A 124 4.62 12.68 -18.22
N ASP A 125 5.73 13.41 -18.19
CA ASP A 125 6.30 14.03 -19.37
C ASP A 125 7.27 13.06 -20.08
N ARG A 126 6.97 12.74 -21.34
CA ARG A 126 7.80 11.94 -22.26
C ARG A 126 8.17 12.67 -23.54
N GLN A 127 7.87 13.97 -23.61
CA GLN A 127 7.98 14.73 -24.85
C GLN A 127 9.42 15.21 -25.05
N ALA A 128 10.10 14.67 -26.06
CA ALA A 128 11.41 15.12 -26.53
C ALA A 128 12.41 15.40 -25.39
N LEU A 129 12.55 14.44 -24.47
CA LEU A 129 13.51 14.56 -23.36
C LEU A 129 14.92 14.19 -23.86
N GLU A 130 15.88 15.08 -23.64
CA GLU A 130 17.29 14.87 -23.96
C GLU A 130 18.12 14.63 -22.70
N LEU A 131 18.96 13.58 -22.72
CA LEU A 131 19.84 13.28 -21.60
C LEU A 131 20.77 14.44 -21.28
N ARG A 132 21.11 14.60 -20.01
CA ARG A 132 21.99 15.62 -19.45
C ARG A 132 21.46 17.05 -19.51
N ARG A 133 20.23 17.27 -20.01
CA ARG A 133 19.53 18.56 -19.94
C ARG A 133 18.85 18.71 -18.59
N ARG A 134 18.70 19.98 -18.15
CA ARG A 134 17.86 20.30 -17.00
C ARG A 134 16.48 20.70 -17.50
N TYR A 135 15.46 20.10 -16.89
CA TYR A 135 14.05 20.44 -17.09
C TYR A 135 13.51 21.08 -15.83
N THR A 136 12.94 22.26 -15.97
CA THR A 136 12.30 23.01 -14.87
C THR A 136 10.83 23.15 -15.16
N TYR A 137 10.01 22.74 -14.23
CA TYR A 137 8.56 22.74 -14.36
C TYR A 137 7.93 23.76 -13.44
N VAL A 138 6.80 24.29 -13.89
CA VAL A 138 5.92 25.19 -13.14
C VAL A 138 4.48 24.81 -13.49
N VAL A 139 3.62 24.79 -12.48
CA VAL A 139 2.19 24.54 -12.62
C VAL A 139 1.42 25.82 -12.27
N VAL A 140 0.38 26.10 -13.05
CA VAL A 140 -0.52 27.25 -12.87
C VAL A 140 -1.95 26.74 -12.90
N VAL A 141 -2.79 27.17 -11.97
CA VAL A 141 -4.20 26.77 -11.91
C VAL A 141 -5.09 27.97 -12.21
N GLY A 142 -6.01 27.80 -13.15
CA GLY A 142 -7.03 28.78 -13.51
C GLY A 142 -8.44 28.28 -13.16
N ASP A 143 -9.39 29.18 -13.00
CA ASP A 143 -10.80 28.82 -12.79
C ASP A 143 -11.65 29.05 -14.06
N SER A 144 -12.91 28.62 -14.01
CA SER A 144 -13.89 28.77 -15.10
C SER A 144 -14.19 30.23 -15.52
N GLN A 145 -13.80 31.19 -14.70
CA GLN A 145 -13.97 32.62 -14.99
C GLN A 145 -12.71 33.27 -15.57
N GLY A 146 -11.69 32.45 -15.91
CA GLY A 146 -10.44 32.92 -16.48
C GLY A 146 -9.48 33.59 -15.48
N ARG A 147 -9.76 33.48 -14.16
CA ARG A 147 -8.82 33.97 -13.13
C ARG A 147 -7.74 32.94 -12.93
N ILE A 148 -6.50 33.37 -13.01
CA ILE A 148 -5.33 32.49 -12.96
C ILE A 148 -4.57 32.78 -11.67
N GLY A 149 -4.30 31.71 -10.92
CA GLY A 149 -3.52 31.77 -9.69
C GLY A 149 -2.02 31.98 -9.94
N PRO A 150 -1.25 32.27 -8.90
CA PRO A 150 0.19 32.40 -9.02
C PRO A 150 0.85 31.10 -9.46
N PRO A 151 2.02 31.17 -10.16
CA PRO A 151 2.80 29.98 -10.48
C PRO A 151 3.27 29.22 -9.23
N SER A 152 3.37 27.92 -9.33
CA SER A 152 4.00 27.09 -8.30
C SER A 152 5.47 27.47 -8.08
N PRO A 153 6.11 27.04 -6.99
CA PRO A 153 7.56 26.92 -6.94
C PRO A 153 8.07 26.11 -8.14
N ARG A 154 9.31 26.38 -8.57
CA ARG A 154 9.94 25.65 -9.65
C ARG A 154 10.39 24.27 -9.16
N ALA A 155 10.04 23.21 -9.88
CA ALA A 155 10.58 21.87 -9.69
C ALA A 155 11.58 21.61 -10.82
N SER A 156 12.84 21.35 -10.48
CA SER A 156 13.90 21.18 -11.48
C SER A 156 14.58 19.84 -11.32
N VAL A 157 14.76 19.13 -12.41
CA VAL A 157 15.51 17.86 -12.46
C VAL A 157 16.51 17.90 -13.63
N ARG A 158 17.65 17.24 -13.43
CA ARG A 158 18.54 16.91 -14.55
C ARG A 158 18.11 15.53 -15.09
N TYR A 159 17.76 15.47 -16.36
CA TYR A 159 17.39 14.21 -16.98
C TYR A 159 18.65 13.38 -17.22
N VAL A 160 18.86 12.40 -16.37
CA VAL A 160 20.00 11.47 -16.42
C VAL A 160 19.48 10.05 -16.63
N PRO A 161 20.28 9.15 -17.23
CA PRO A 161 19.80 7.80 -17.51
C PRO A 161 19.52 7.04 -16.22
N ALA A 162 18.38 6.37 -16.19
CA ALA A 162 18.02 5.44 -15.11
C ALA A 162 18.85 4.15 -15.21
N GLY A 163 18.91 3.37 -14.14
CA GLY A 163 19.35 1.99 -14.22
C GLY A 163 18.38 1.16 -15.06
N GLU A 164 18.87 0.12 -15.74
CA GLU A 164 17.99 -0.95 -16.21
C GLU A 164 17.19 -1.54 -15.02
N PRO A 165 16.09 -2.26 -15.25
CA PRO A 165 15.39 -2.94 -14.16
C PRO A 165 16.34 -3.90 -13.40
N PRO A 166 16.18 -4.06 -12.05
CA PRO A 166 16.87 -5.12 -11.33
C PRO A 166 16.60 -6.48 -11.96
N ALA A 167 17.64 -7.30 -12.01
CA ALA A 167 17.59 -8.60 -12.65
C ALA A 167 17.40 -9.74 -11.64
N ASP A 168 17.01 -10.92 -12.14
CA ASP A 168 16.97 -12.19 -11.40
C ASP A 168 16.22 -12.09 -10.06
N LEU A 169 15.06 -11.39 -10.08
CA LEU A 169 14.19 -11.36 -8.91
C LEU A 169 13.66 -12.77 -8.64
N VAL A 170 13.99 -13.30 -7.46
CA VAL A 170 13.52 -14.59 -6.94
C VAL A 170 12.69 -14.31 -5.68
N ALA A 171 11.61 -15.08 -5.50
CA ALA A 171 10.78 -15.05 -4.31
C ALA A 171 10.63 -16.47 -3.75
N GLU A 172 11.02 -16.66 -2.50
CA GLU A 172 10.89 -17.91 -1.75
C GLU A 172 9.76 -17.78 -0.75
N ALA A 173 8.82 -18.73 -0.79
CA ALA A 173 7.70 -18.79 0.13
C ALA A 173 8.14 -19.36 1.49
N GLY A 174 7.80 -18.68 2.58
CA GLY A 174 7.89 -19.16 3.95
C GLY A 174 6.53 -19.17 4.64
N ASP A 175 6.52 -19.49 5.93
CA ASP A 175 5.33 -19.39 6.76
C ASP A 175 5.03 -17.92 7.06
N ARG A 176 3.92 -17.41 6.51
CA ARG A 176 3.46 -16.02 6.61
C ARG A 176 4.51 -15.00 6.16
N GLU A 177 5.43 -15.42 5.29
CA GLU A 177 6.48 -14.54 4.77
C GLU A 177 6.88 -14.91 3.33
N ALA A 178 7.50 -13.93 2.66
CA ALA A 178 8.14 -14.09 1.37
C ALA A 178 9.55 -13.49 1.44
N ARG A 179 10.55 -14.28 1.14
CA ARG A 179 11.93 -13.82 1.01
C ARG A 179 12.23 -13.50 -0.44
N LEU A 180 12.65 -12.27 -0.69
CA LEU A 180 12.95 -11.73 -2.02
C LEU A 180 14.46 -11.51 -2.14
N THR A 181 15.04 -11.90 -3.27
CA THR A 181 16.44 -11.63 -3.63
C THR A 181 16.51 -11.18 -5.08
N TRP A 182 17.44 -10.30 -5.42
CA TRP A 182 17.60 -9.76 -6.77
C TRP A 182 19.05 -9.39 -7.05
N LEU A 183 19.36 -9.14 -8.32
CA LEU A 183 20.64 -8.58 -8.73
C LEU A 183 20.49 -7.10 -9.10
N PRO A 184 21.54 -6.29 -8.90
CA PRO A 184 21.54 -4.88 -9.30
C PRO A 184 21.42 -4.72 -10.82
N PRO A 185 20.95 -3.55 -11.31
CA PRO A 185 21.00 -3.23 -12.72
C PRO A 185 22.42 -3.39 -13.29
N PRO A 186 22.61 -4.14 -14.38
CA PRO A 186 23.94 -4.35 -14.95
C PRO A 186 24.49 -3.09 -15.63
N ARG A 187 23.61 -2.20 -16.09
CA ARG A 187 23.95 -0.94 -16.77
C ARG A 187 22.82 0.08 -16.66
N LEU A 188 23.07 1.28 -17.14
CA LEU A 188 22.07 2.31 -17.34
C LEU A 188 21.35 2.11 -18.68
N ILE A 189 20.16 2.70 -18.84
CA ILE A 189 19.33 2.58 -20.06
C ILE A 189 20.00 3.16 -21.32
N ASP A 190 21.03 4.01 -21.19
CA ASP A 190 21.85 4.51 -22.30
C ASP A 190 23.04 3.58 -22.63
N GLY A 191 23.13 2.41 -21.98
CA GLY A 191 24.20 1.42 -22.15
C GLY A 191 25.45 1.69 -21.33
N SER A 192 25.55 2.82 -20.63
CA SER A 192 26.72 3.16 -19.80
C SER A 192 26.75 2.36 -18.48
N THR A 193 27.94 2.25 -17.90
CA THR A 193 28.14 1.61 -16.60
C THR A 193 27.69 2.56 -15.48
N PRO A 194 26.93 2.06 -14.47
CA PRO A 194 26.58 2.86 -13.30
C PRO A 194 27.83 3.34 -12.54
N THR A 195 27.85 4.62 -12.20
CA THR A 195 28.93 5.24 -11.41
C THR A 195 28.55 5.52 -9.98
N VAL A 196 27.29 5.29 -9.62
CA VAL A 196 26.73 5.45 -8.29
C VAL A 196 26.08 4.16 -7.82
N LEU A 197 26.00 3.95 -6.50
CA LEU A 197 25.33 2.81 -5.92
C LEU A 197 23.81 2.97 -6.07
N PHE A 198 23.13 1.85 -6.29
CA PHE A 198 21.68 1.78 -6.25
C PHE A 198 21.19 1.48 -4.84
N THR A 199 20.04 2.02 -4.53
CA THR A 199 19.13 1.54 -3.50
C THR A 199 17.88 0.97 -4.17
N TYR A 200 17.01 0.29 -3.43
CA TYR A 200 15.92 -0.46 -4.03
C TYR A 200 14.60 -0.20 -3.31
N GLU A 201 13.53 -0.07 -4.08
CA GLU A 201 12.18 -0.16 -3.57
C GLU A 201 11.57 -1.49 -3.97
N VAL A 202 11.11 -2.23 -2.98
CA VAL A 202 10.32 -3.44 -3.17
C VAL A 202 8.86 -3.07 -3.30
N LEU A 203 8.22 -3.57 -4.33
CA LEU A 203 6.85 -3.28 -4.70
C LEU A 203 6.01 -4.55 -4.54
N ARG A 204 4.78 -4.41 -4.02
CA ARG A 204 3.83 -5.51 -3.86
C ARG A 204 2.47 -5.16 -4.44
N ALA A 205 1.79 -6.15 -5.01
CA ALA A 205 0.41 -6.08 -5.44
C ALA A 205 -0.37 -7.31 -4.95
N PRO A 206 -1.67 -7.18 -4.62
CA PRO A 206 -2.50 -8.29 -4.16
C PRO A 206 -2.98 -9.20 -5.30
N SER A 207 -2.86 -8.79 -6.56
CA SER A 207 -3.22 -9.58 -7.75
C SER A 207 -2.30 -9.23 -8.93
N ALA A 208 -2.34 -10.07 -9.96
CA ALA A 208 -1.51 -9.90 -11.16
C ALA A 208 -1.71 -8.54 -11.85
N ASP A 209 -2.94 -8.03 -11.88
CA ASP A 209 -3.30 -6.80 -12.58
C ASP A 209 -3.35 -5.56 -11.68
N ALA A 210 -3.27 -5.74 -10.35
CA ALA A 210 -3.32 -4.63 -9.41
C ALA A 210 -2.06 -3.74 -9.51
N GLU A 211 -2.22 -2.47 -9.15
CA GLU A 211 -1.10 -1.53 -9.10
C GLU A 211 -0.06 -1.98 -8.06
N LEU A 212 1.20 -2.01 -8.47
CA LEU A 212 2.33 -2.26 -7.58
C LEU A 212 2.55 -1.06 -6.66
N LYS A 213 2.57 -1.28 -5.35
CA LYS A 213 2.81 -0.25 -4.34
C LYS A 213 4.08 -0.54 -3.56
N PRO A 214 4.89 0.48 -3.23
CA PRO A 214 6.07 0.30 -2.39
C PRO A 214 5.68 -0.24 -1.02
N ILE A 215 6.41 -1.26 -0.55
CA ILE A 215 6.31 -1.80 0.81
C ILE A 215 7.54 -1.44 1.66
N THR A 216 8.58 -0.90 1.05
CA THR A 216 9.73 -0.29 1.74
C THR A 216 9.42 1.18 2.01
N PRO A 217 9.40 1.66 3.28
CA PRO A 217 9.13 3.07 3.61
C PRO A 217 10.17 4.01 3.02
N VAL A 218 11.41 3.54 2.91
CA VAL A 218 12.54 4.20 2.24
C VAL A 218 13.28 3.17 1.40
N PRO A 219 13.96 3.57 0.32
CA PRO A 219 14.77 2.65 -0.46
C PRO A 219 15.89 2.01 0.39
N ILE A 220 16.10 0.72 0.22
CA ILE A 220 17.09 -0.10 0.95
C ILE A 220 18.33 -0.36 0.11
N GLY A 221 19.50 -0.52 0.75
CA GLY A 221 20.76 -0.81 0.05
C GLY A 221 21.02 -2.30 -0.18
N GLU A 222 20.32 -3.15 0.53
CA GLU A 222 20.47 -4.60 0.49
C GLU A 222 19.84 -5.18 -0.80
N LEU A 223 20.34 -6.34 -1.23
CA LEU A 223 19.80 -7.11 -2.36
C LEU A 223 18.87 -8.24 -1.90
N VAL A 224 18.38 -8.14 -0.69
CA VAL A 224 17.48 -9.11 -0.08
C VAL A 224 16.49 -8.40 0.84
N MET A 225 15.25 -8.86 0.85
CA MET A 225 14.21 -8.42 1.77
C MET A 225 13.28 -9.58 2.11
N THR A 226 12.82 -9.64 3.36
CA THR A 226 11.75 -10.54 3.77
C THR A 226 10.50 -9.73 4.11
N ASP A 227 9.45 -9.95 3.36
CA ASP A 227 8.11 -9.41 3.65
C ASP A 227 7.38 -10.36 4.60
N ARG A 228 6.93 -9.85 5.74
CA ARG A 228 6.36 -10.63 6.84
C ARG A 228 4.90 -10.26 7.11
N GLY A 229 4.20 -11.15 7.82
CA GLY A 229 2.81 -10.94 8.20
C GLY A 229 1.86 -11.14 7.02
N LEU A 230 2.23 -11.98 6.08
CA LEU A 230 1.41 -12.38 4.94
C LEU A 230 0.39 -13.45 5.36
N ASP A 231 -0.68 -13.55 4.60
CA ASP A 231 -1.63 -14.64 4.75
C ASP A 231 -1.12 -15.87 3.98
N ASN A 232 -1.08 -17.03 4.65
CA ASN A 232 -0.77 -18.30 4.01
C ASN A 232 -1.86 -18.63 2.96
N ASP A 233 -1.48 -19.37 1.94
CA ASP A 233 -2.32 -19.78 0.81
C ASP A 233 -2.90 -18.61 -0.03
N HIS A 234 -2.43 -17.36 0.22
CA HIS A 234 -2.74 -16.20 -0.60
C HIS A 234 -1.55 -15.83 -1.51
N THR A 235 -1.82 -15.60 -2.80
CA THR A 235 -0.77 -15.25 -3.76
C THR A 235 -0.53 -13.74 -3.78
N TYR A 236 0.71 -13.35 -3.58
CA TYR A 236 1.20 -11.97 -3.70
C TYR A 236 2.10 -11.82 -4.92
N TYR A 237 2.13 -10.61 -5.48
CA TYR A 237 2.94 -10.30 -6.64
C TYR A 237 3.96 -9.23 -6.28
N TYR A 238 5.22 -9.47 -6.60
CA TYR A 238 6.33 -8.57 -6.29
C TYR A 238 7.06 -8.11 -7.53
N ALA A 239 7.63 -6.93 -7.44
CA ALA A 239 8.66 -6.40 -8.33
C ALA A 239 9.62 -5.54 -7.53
N VAL A 240 10.80 -5.30 -8.06
CA VAL A 240 11.81 -4.43 -7.45
C VAL A 240 12.21 -3.37 -8.47
N ARG A 241 12.37 -2.13 -8.04
CA ARG A 241 12.97 -1.08 -8.86
C ARG A 241 14.20 -0.50 -8.19
N ALA A 242 15.18 -0.16 -8.99
CA ALA A 242 16.39 0.52 -8.52
C ALA A 242 16.13 2.02 -8.40
N VAL A 243 16.76 2.63 -7.42
CA VAL A 243 16.74 4.06 -7.15
C VAL A 243 18.19 4.54 -7.04
N GLN A 244 18.53 5.62 -7.75
CA GLN A 244 19.82 6.26 -7.63
C GLN A 244 19.66 7.76 -7.44
N VAL A 245 20.65 8.41 -6.85
CA VAL A 245 20.74 9.87 -6.79
C VAL A 245 21.92 10.28 -7.66
N ALA A 246 21.63 10.91 -8.78
CA ALA A 246 22.64 11.38 -9.73
C ALA A 246 22.40 12.85 -10.05
N SER A 247 23.46 13.67 -9.99
CA SER A 247 23.37 15.13 -10.23
C SER A 247 22.27 15.82 -9.42
N ASN A 248 22.12 15.45 -8.14
CA ASN A 248 21.08 15.92 -7.22
C ASN A 248 19.63 15.63 -7.66
N THR A 249 19.47 14.62 -8.51
CA THR A 249 18.17 14.15 -9.00
C THR A 249 17.94 12.72 -8.54
N VAL A 250 16.76 12.43 -8.01
CA VAL A 250 16.32 11.07 -7.70
C VAL A 250 15.83 10.44 -9.00
N VAL A 251 16.36 9.27 -9.31
CA VAL A 251 16.07 8.55 -10.55
C VAL A 251 15.64 7.12 -10.22
N TYR A 252 14.50 6.73 -10.73
CA TYR A 252 13.93 5.39 -10.56
C TYR A 252 14.07 4.61 -11.87
N SER A 253 14.48 3.36 -11.79
CA SER A 253 14.37 2.43 -12.91
C SER A 253 12.91 2.05 -13.20
N ALA A 254 12.67 1.43 -14.35
CA ALA A 254 11.49 0.60 -14.49
C ALA A 254 11.51 -0.55 -13.46
N PRO A 255 10.36 -1.05 -13.00
CA PRO A 255 10.32 -2.24 -12.14
C PRO A 255 10.82 -3.48 -12.89
N SER A 256 11.38 -4.43 -12.15
CA SER A 256 11.62 -5.79 -12.66
C SER A 256 10.32 -6.43 -13.16
N PRO A 257 10.40 -7.51 -13.94
CA PRO A 257 9.25 -8.38 -14.17
C PRO A 257 8.62 -8.80 -12.84
N ARG A 258 7.28 -8.93 -12.84
CA ARG A 258 6.54 -9.40 -11.66
C ARG A 258 6.81 -10.88 -11.40
N ILE A 259 6.96 -11.25 -10.13
CA ILE A 259 7.02 -12.62 -9.68
C ILE A 259 5.88 -12.88 -8.69
N ALA A 260 5.25 -14.05 -8.79
CA ALA A 260 4.22 -14.47 -7.86
C ALA A 260 4.82 -15.38 -6.78
N VAL A 261 4.36 -15.22 -5.54
CA VAL A 261 4.71 -16.10 -4.43
C VAL A 261 3.48 -16.33 -3.55
N THR A 262 3.32 -17.57 -3.10
CA THR A 262 2.22 -17.98 -2.21
C THR A 262 2.83 -18.50 -0.92
N PRO A 263 2.85 -17.72 0.17
CA PRO A 263 3.28 -18.17 1.48
C PRO A 263 2.48 -19.40 1.90
N ARG A 264 3.11 -20.28 2.66
CA ARG A 264 2.50 -21.52 3.11
C ARG A 264 2.88 -21.77 4.54
N ASP A 265 1.95 -22.30 5.30
CA ASP A 265 2.24 -22.85 6.59
C ASP A 265 3.10 -24.11 6.41
N VAL A 266 4.29 -24.10 6.98
CA VAL A 266 5.25 -25.20 6.98
C VAL A 266 5.71 -25.53 8.39
N THR A 267 5.05 -24.98 9.40
CA THR A 267 5.41 -25.10 10.82
C THR A 267 4.50 -26.11 11.50
N PRO A 268 4.96 -27.34 11.74
CA PRO A 268 4.15 -28.34 12.48
C PRO A 268 3.82 -27.84 13.89
N PRO A 269 2.65 -28.21 14.44
CA PRO A 269 2.35 -27.96 15.85
C PRO A 269 3.33 -28.69 16.77
N SER A 270 3.42 -28.27 18.02
CA SER A 270 4.08 -29.03 19.07
C SER A 270 3.35 -30.35 19.32
N PRO A 271 4.07 -31.43 19.62
CA PRO A 271 3.43 -32.72 19.92
C PRO A 271 2.55 -32.64 21.19
N PRO A 272 1.46 -33.40 21.25
CA PRO A 272 0.68 -33.56 22.49
C PRO A 272 1.56 -34.14 23.59
N ALA A 273 1.32 -33.72 24.83
CA ALA A 273 2.12 -34.15 25.97
C ALA A 273 1.32 -35.01 26.95
N ASN A 274 2.04 -35.69 27.85
CA ASN A 274 1.45 -36.41 28.97
C ASN A 274 0.41 -37.47 28.52
N LEU A 275 0.67 -38.16 27.41
CA LEU A 275 -0.18 -39.28 27.01
C LEU A 275 -0.21 -40.37 28.08
N VAL A 276 -1.42 -40.77 28.46
CA VAL A 276 -1.69 -41.85 29.38
C VAL A 276 -2.68 -42.80 28.71
N ALA A 277 -2.50 -44.10 28.95
CA ALA A 277 -3.38 -45.16 28.44
C ALA A 277 -3.87 -46.07 29.57
N ILE A 278 -5.15 -46.32 29.61
CA ILE A 278 -5.79 -47.19 30.60
C ILE A 278 -6.48 -48.34 29.85
N PRO A 279 -5.98 -49.59 29.99
CA PRO A 279 -6.59 -50.75 29.35
C PRO A 279 -7.84 -51.21 30.14
N SER A 280 -8.78 -51.76 29.40
CA SER A 280 -9.95 -52.47 29.93
C SER A 280 -10.23 -53.65 28.99
N ALA A 281 -11.19 -54.54 29.33
CA ALA A 281 -11.48 -55.68 28.46
C ALA A 281 -11.77 -55.23 27.01
N ALA A 282 -10.94 -55.59 26.06
CA ALA A 282 -11.00 -55.27 24.63
C ALA A 282 -11.07 -53.75 24.28
N THR A 283 -10.65 -52.86 25.20
CA THR A 283 -10.61 -51.43 24.95
C THR A 283 -9.39 -50.77 25.59
N VAL A 284 -8.89 -49.66 25.00
CA VAL A 284 -7.89 -48.78 25.61
C VAL A 284 -8.40 -47.38 25.62
N ARG A 285 -8.46 -46.73 26.77
CA ARG A 285 -8.79 -45.31 26.91
C ARG A 285 -7.50 -44.52 26.97
N LEU A 286 -7.36 -43.54 26.08
CA LEU A 286 -6.25 -42.64 25.98
C LEU A 286 -6.65 -41.22 26.42
N SER A 287 -5.73 -40.52 27.06
CA SER A 287 -5.88 -39.08 27.36
C SER A 287 -4.50 -38.40 27.30
N TRP A 288 -4.47 -37.14 26.91
CA TRP A 288 -3.24 -36.35 26.73
C TRP A 288 -3.48 -34.89 27.07
N SER A 289 -2.41 -34.12 27.24
CA SER A 289 -2.44 -32.67 27.30
C SER A 289 -2.42 -32.07 25.89
N PRO A 290 -3.21 -31.04 25.61
CA PRO A 290 -3.27 -30.45 24.28
C PRO A 290 -1.95 -29.77 23.90
N SER A 291 -1.67 -29.67 22.60
CA SER A 291 -0.65 -28.81 22.05
C SER A 291 -1.01 -27.34 22.29
N PRO A 292 -0.01 -26.44 22.51
CA PRO A 292 -0.26 -25.06 22.90
C PRO A 292 -0.72 -24.15 21.75
N GLU A 293 -0.52 -24.55 20.52
CA GLU A 293 -0.83 -23.78 19.32
C GLU A 293 -2.35 -23.69 19.13
N ARG A 294 -2.82 -22.53 18.62
CA ARG A 294 -4.26 -22.25 18.44
C ARG A 294 -4.84 -22.80 17.15
N ASP A 295 -3.99 -23.14 16.21
CA ASP A 295 -4.31 -23.62 14.87
C ASP A 295 -4.35 -25.15 14.77
N VAL A 296 -4.13 -25.87 15.86
CA VAL A 296 -4.37 -27.31 15.91
C VAL A 296 -5.82 -27.60 15.61
N ASP A 297 -6.08 -28.45 14.61
CA ASP A 297 -7.43 -28.89 14.21
C ASP A 297 -7.74 -30.30 14.70
N THR A 298 -6.77 -31.20 14.60
CA THR A 298 -7.00 -32.64 14.80
C THR A 298 -5.86 -33.27 15.58
N TYR A 299 -6.19 -34.23 16.49
CA TYR A 299 -5.24 -35.18 17.04
C TYR A 299 -5.41 -36.53 16.35
N ILE A 300 -4.27 -37.15 15.99
CA ILE A 300 -4.24 -38.46 15.33
C ILE A 300 -3.64 -39.47 16.30
N VAL A 301 -4.33 -40.58 16.50
CA VAL A 301 -3.93 -41.67 17.42
C VAL A 301 -3.36 -42.81 16.61
N TYR A 302 -2.18 -43.25 17.02
CA TYR A 302 -1.49 -44.39 16.43
C TYR A 302 -1.29 -45.48 17.46
N ARG A 303 -1.36 -46.75 16.98
CA ARG A 303 -1.15 -47.97 17.75
C ARG A 303 -0.11 -48.83 17.04
N ALA A 304 0.72 -49.49 17.79
CA ALA A 304 1.61 -50.55 17.33
C ALA A 304 1.55 -51.75 18.25
N THR A 305 1.76 -52.98 17.72
CA THR A 305 2.08 -54.17 18.53
C THR A 305 3.52 -54.04 19.07
N ALA A 306 3.92 -54.88 20.03
CA ALA A 306 5.19 -54.78 20.75
C ALA A 306 6.47 -54.74 19.88
N GLY A 307 6.47 -54.98 18.63
CA GLY A 307 7.62 -54.86 17.71
C GLY A 307 7.21 -54.36 16.34
N GLY A 308 5.92 -53.95 16.19
CA GLY A 308 5.37 -53.52 14.92
C GLY A 308 5.53 -52.02 14.63
N ALA A 309 5.19 -51.61 13.42
CA ALA A 309 5.08 -50.22 13.02
C ALA A 309 3.78 -49.62 13.61
N PHE A 310 3.80 -48.27 13.78
CA PHE A 310 2.64 -47.53 14.19
C PHE A 310 1.62 -47.39 13.05
N GLU A 311 0.36 -47.74 13.33
CA GLU A 311 -0.75 -47.61 12.40
C GLU A 311 -1.79 -46.67 12.98
N ARG A 312 -2.39 -45.81 12.16
CA ARG A 312 -3.43 -44.89 12.55
C ARG A 312 -4.69 -45.69 12.95
N VAL A 313 -5.18 -45.49 14.18
CA VAL A 313 -6.38 -46.14 14.69
C VAL A 313 -7.58 -45.18 14.84
N GLY A 314 -7.31 -43.88 14.80
CA GLY A 314 -8.38 -42.90 14.84
C GLY A 314 -7.88 -41.45 14.93
N SER A 315 -8.81 -40.55 15.03
CA SER A 315 -8.56 -39.14 15.25
C SER A 315 -9.67 -38.47 16.03
N THR A 316 -9.34 -37.31 16.64
CA THR A 316 -10.30 -36.46 17.38
C THR A 316 -10.08 -35.00 16.95
N ARG A 317 -11.11 -34.16 17.12
CA ARG A 317 -10.95 -32.71 16.96
C ARG A 317 -10.06 -32.15 18.08
N ALA A 318 -9.40 -31.01 17.83
CA ALA A 318 -8.51 -30.37 18.81
C ALA A 318 -9.13 -30.12 20.20
N SER A 319 -10.43 -29.91 20.26
CA SER A 319 -11.16 -29.73 21.53
C SER A 319 -11.33 -31.02 22.38
N ILE A 320 -10.95 -32.19 21.82
CA ILE A 320 -11.13 -33.50 22.46
C ILE A 320 -9.75 -34.13 22.64
N THR A 321 -9.28 -34.19 23.88
CA THR A 321 -7.98 -34.73 24.27
C THR A 321 -8.10 -36.15 24.86
N THR A 322 -9.13 -36.90 24.46
CA THR A 322 -9.34 -38.28 24.85
C THR A 322 -9.78 -39.13 23.66
N PHE A 323 -9.38 -40.38 23.64
CA PHE A 323 -9.77 -41.35 22.61
C PHE A 323 -10.04 -42.71 23.23
N ILE A 324 -10.98 -43.47 22.68
CA ILE A 324 -11.22 -44.85 23.09
C ILE A 324 -11.00 -45.76 21.90
N ASP A 325 -9.92 -46.53 21.96
CA ASP A 325 -9.65 -47.60 21.00
C ASP A 325 -10.50 -48.81 21.41
N ARG A 326 -11.31 -49.31 20.48
CA ARG A 326 -12.29 -50.38 20.73
C ARG A 326 -11.89 -51.63 19.95
N ASN A 327 -12.37 -52.78 20.43
CA ASN A 327 -12.12 -54.09 19.82
C ASN A 327 -10.61 -54.41 19.71
N VAL A 328 -9.85 -54.05 20.74
CA VAL A 328 -8.44 -54.32 20.83
C VAL A 328 -8.26 -55.76 21.32
N PRO A 329 -7.68 -56.69 20.55
CA PRO A 329 -7.43 -58.07 21.00
C PRO A 329 -6.51 -58.09 22.21
N ALA A 330 -6.54 -59.20 22.97
CA ALA A 330 -5.59 -59.45 24.07
C ALA A 330 -4.15 -59.34 23.55
N GLY A 331 -3.28 -58.63 24.25
CA GLY A 331 -1.90 -58.44 23.83
C GLY A 331 -1.28 -57.12 24.34
N THR A 332 0.00 -56.92 24.05
CA THR A 332 0.73 -55.69 24.43
C THR A 332 0.82 -54.75 23.25
N TYR A 333 0.42 -53.51 23.48
CA TYR A 333 0.36 -52.44 22.47
C TYR A 333 1.05 -51.19 22.95
N ARG A 334 1.62 -50.44 21.97
CA ARG A 334 2.20 -49.09 22.15
C ARG A 334 1.29 -48.08 21.49
N TYR A 335 1.11 -46.94 22.11
CA TYR A 335 0.32 -45.81 21.58
C TYR A 335 1.15 -44.54 21.57
N VAL A 336 0.93 -43.71 20.55
CA VAL A 336 1.39 -42.34 20.46
C VAL A 336 0.30 -41.48 19.82
N VAL A 337 0.33 -40.20 20.07
CA VAL A 337 -0.60 -39.22 19.50
C VAL A 337 0.22 -38.10 18.83
N THR A 338 -0.24 -37.63 17.70
CA THR A 338 0.28 -36.45 17.02
C THR A 338 -0.80 -35.36 16.96
N ALA A 339 -0.38 -34.13 16.78
CA ALA A 339 -1.27 -33.00 16.49
C ALA A 339 -1.15 -32.62 15.01
N GLN A 340 -2.24 -32.23 14.41
CA GLN A 340 -2.30 -31.72 13.05
C GLN A 340 -2.94 -30.35 13.03
N ASP A 341 -2.34 -29.36 12.34
CA ASP A 341 -2.88 -28.02 12.20
C ASP A 341 -4.03 -27.93 11.19
N ALA A 342 -4.64 -26.76 11.13
CA ALA A 342 -5.66 -26.43 10.14
C ALA A 342 -5.00 -25.82 8.91
N GLY A 343 -5.27 -26.34 7.72
CA GLY A 343 -4.77 -25.77 6.47
C GLY A 343 -5.15 -26.63 5.26
N ALA A 344 -4.91 -26.07 4.08
CA ALA A 344 -5.11 -26.82 2.84
C ALA A 344 -4.11 -27.99 2.69
N ARG A 345 -2.97 -27.86 3.37
CA ARG A 345 -1.92 -28.90 3.50
C ARG A 345 -1.48 -28.95 4.95
N PRO A 346 -2.23 -29.69 5.80
CA PRO A 346 -1.94 -29.72 7.22
C PRO A 346 -0.56 -30.29 7.53
N ASN A 347 0.14 -29.65 8.47
CA ASN A 347 1.38 -30.16 9.03
C ASN A 347 1.07 -31.06 10.21
N GLU A 348 1.78 -32.18 10.35
CA GLU A 348 1.64 -33.11 11.46
C GLU A 348 2.86 -32.99 12.37
N SER A 349 2.62 -32.95 13.68
CA SER A 349 3.65 -32.82 14.71
C SER A 349 4.50 -34.09 14.83
N GLU A 350 5.61 -33.99 15.52
CA GLU A 350 6.28 -35.13 16.10
C GLU A 350 5.32 -35.88 17.05
N ARG A 351 5.67 -37.11 17.39
CA ARG A 351 4.89 -37.97 18.27
C ARG A 351 4.97 -37.52 19.72
N SER A 352 3.88 -37.72 20.47
CA SER A 352 3.85 -37.60 21.93
C SER A 352 4.85 -38.56 22.60
N ASN A 353 4.91 -38.52 23.94
CA ASN A 353 5.48 -39.65 24.68
C ASN A 353 4.76 -40.94 24.31
N GLU A 354 5.52 -42.03 24.21
CA GLU A 354 4.98 -43.38 23.98
C GLU A 354 4.47 -43.97 25.29
N VAL A 355 3.35 -44.64 25.22
CA VAL A 355 2.82 -45.44 26.35
C VAL A 355 2.59 -46.90 25.91
N THR A 356 2.99 -47.82 26.76
CA THR A 356 2.78 -49.28 26.55
C THR A 356 1.72 -49.79 27.49
N VAL A 357 0.77 -50.55 26.97
CA VAL A 357 -0.31 -51.17 27.74
C VAL A 357 -0.49 -52.64 27.33
N THR A 358 -0.95 -53.46 28.30
CA THR A 358 -1.33 -54.83 28.04
C THR A 358 -2.84 -54.94 28.22
N VAL A 359 -3.53 -55.38 27.17
CA VAL A 359 -4.97 -55.70 27.18
C VAL A 359 -5.11 -57.14 27.58
N PRO A 360 -5.89 -57.46 28.61
CA PRO A 360 -6.06 -58.80 29.15
C PRO A 360 -6.83 -59.76 28.21
#